data_dadf1246843275c9d6f533725091730d
#
_entry.id   dadf1246843275c9d6f533725091730d
#
_cell.length_a   1.000
_cell.length_b   1.000
_cell.length_c   1.000
_cell.angle_alpha   90.00
_cell.angle_beta   90.00
_cell.angle_gamma   90.00
#
_symmetry.space_group_name_H-M   'P 1'
#
loop_
_entity.id
_entity.type
_entity.pdbx_description
1 polymer ?
#
loop_
_entity_poly.entity_id
_entity_poly.type
_entity_poly.pdbx_seq_one_letter_code
_entity_poly.pdbx_strand_id
1 'polypeptide(L)'
;MTRADARENRARILEVAREALAEDGTTSMNQIAQRAGVGPGTLYRNFPTREALALAVYRLEIDQLTGSVPGLLAALPPREALRRWTTDLVSAMRRKHGLGDALSPAGHQSATDQSYGPVITAITRLLDAGKHDGTIRPDADPRDFLQLTGALWRAATGPEDRSQPMLTLILDGLSTHPGKAR
;
A
#
# COMPACT_ATOMS: atom_id res chain seq x y z
N MET A 1 -33.53 -4.32 2.75
CA MET A 1 -32.06 -4.24 2.75
C MET A 1 -31.64 -3.41 3.95
N THR A 2 -31.03 -4.04 4.94
CA THR A 2 -30.59 -3.37 6.17
C THR A 2 -29.30 -2.58 5.93
N ARG A 3 -28.94 -1.69 6.88
CA ARG A 3 -27.64 -0.99 6.81
C ARG A 3 -26.44 -1.97 6.89
N ALA A 4 -26.64 -3.11 7.55
CA ALA A 4 -25.63 -4.18 7.63
C ALA A 4 -25.41 -4.83 6.25
N ASP A 5 -26.49 -5.24 5.57
CA ASP A 5 -26.44 -5.83 4.22
C ASP A 5 -25.77 -4.89 3.22
N ALA A 6 -25.99 -3.58 3.33
CA ALA A 6 -25.37 -2.59 2.45
C ALA A 6 -23.85 -2.48 2.67
N ARG A 7 -23.38 -2.55 3.93
CA ARG A 7 -21.95 -2.54 4.27
C ARG A 7 -21.24 -3.82 3.80
N GLU A 8 -21.88 -4.96 4.02
CA GLU A 8 -21.36 -6.25 3.59
C GLU A 8 -21.24 -6.33 2.05
N ASN A 9 -22.30 -5.91 1.34
CA ASN A 9 -22.24 -5.82 -0.12
C ASN A 9 -21.14 -4.90 -0.62
N ARG A 10 -20.97 -3.72 0.01
CA ARG A 10 -19.90 -2.79 -0.33
C ARG A 10 -18.51 -3.39 -0.11
N ALA A 11 -18.29 -4.07 1.02
CA ALA A 11 -17.02 -4.74 1.33
C ALA A 11 -16.71 -5.85 0.31
N ARG A 12 -17.72 -6.68 -0.03
CA ARG A 12 -17.57 -7.73 -1.03
C ARG A 12 -17.25 -7.18 -2.42
N ILE A 13 -17.91 -6.09 -2.84
CA ILE A 13 -17.60 -5.43 -4.11
C ILE A 13 -16.15 -4.95 -4.12
N LEU A 14 -15.66 -4.34 -3.05
CA LEU A 14 -14.28 -3.84 -2.95
C LEU A 14 -13.26 -4.97 -3.02
N GLU A 15 -13.49 -6.08 -2.33
CA GLU A 15 -12.56 -7.21 -2.35
C GLU A 15 -12.47 -7.83 -3.74
N VAL A 16 -13.61 -8.10 -4.38
CA VAL A 16 -13.67 -8.62 -5.75
C VAL A 16 -13.05 -7.62 -6.75
N ALA A 17 -13.28 -6.32 -6.58
CA ALA A 17 -12.69 -5.31 -7.44
C ALA A 17 -11.16 -5.24 -7.27
N ARG A 18 -10.66 -5.39 -6.05
CA ARG A 18 -9.22 -5.44 -5.75
C ARG A 18 -8.54 -6.59 -6.50
N GLU A 19 -9.12 -7.79 -6.44
CA GLU A 19 -8.61 -8.96 -7.15
C GLU A 19 -8.69 -8.79 -8.66
N ALA A 20 -9.88 -8.43 -9.18
CA ALA A 20 -10.11 -8.28 -10.61
C ALA A 20 -9.21 -7.21 -11.26
N LEU A 21 -9.02 -6.06 -10.59
CA LEU A 21 -8.16 -4.98 -11.07
C LEU A 21 -6.66 -5.31 -10.93
N ALA A 22 -6.28 -6.18 -10.01
CA ALA A 22 -4.91 -6.69 -9.90
C ALA A 22 -4.58 -7.71 -10.99
N GLU A 23 -5.56 -8.53 -11.39
CA GLU A 23 -5.44 -9.49 -12.49
C GLU A 23 -5.39 -8.80 -13.85
N ASP A 24 -6.34 -7.90 -14.08
CA ASP A 24 -6.49 -7.13 -15.31
C ASP A 24 -7.04 -5.72 -14.98
N GLY A 25 -6.16 -4.73 -15.04
CA GLY A 25 -6.50 -3.32 -14.83
C GLY A 25 -7.60 -2.79 -15.76
N THR A 26 -7.96 -3.51 -16.84
CA THR A 26 -9.02 -3.14 -17.78
C THR A 26 -10.39 -3.74 -17.45
N THR A 27 -10.49 -4.65 -16.45
CA THR A 27 -11.75 -5.31 -16.05
C THR A 27 -12.89 -4.31 -15.88
N SER A 28 -14.01 -4.52 -16.58
CA SER A 28 -15.13 -3.60 -16.61
C SER A 28 -15.97 -3.61 -15.32
N MET A 29 -16.68 -2.51 -15.05
CA MET A 29 -17.61 -2.42 -13.92
C MET A 29 -18.66 -3.54 -13.91
N ASN A 30 -19.18 -3.93 -15.09
CA ASN A 30 -20.16 -5.01 -15.20
C ASN A 30 -19.57 -6.38 -14.87
N GLN A 31 -18.33 -6.66 -15.27
CA GLN A 31 -17.63 -7.88 -14.91
C GLN A 31 -17.35 -7.95 -13.40
N ILE A 32 -16.98 -6.81 -12.78
CA ILE A 32 -16.81 -6.71 -11.33
C ILE A 32 -18.14 -6.96 -10.61
N ALA A 33 -19.27 -6.38 -11.09
CA ALA A 33 -20.60 -6.62 -10.52
C ALA A 33 -20.97 -8.11 -10.58
N GLN A 34 -20.74 -8.75 -11.72
CA GLN A 34 -21.00 -10.17 -11.91
C GLN A 34 -20.15 -11.04 -10.97
N ARG A 35 -18.84 -10.79 -10.89
CA ARG A 35 -17.94 -11.53 -9.97
C ARG A 35 -18.32 -11.32 -8.50
N ALA A 36 -18.77 -10.12 -8.13
CA ALA A 36 -19.24 -9.81 -6.78
C ALA A 36 -20.64 -10.34 -6.45
N GLY A 37 -21.35 -10.94 -7.42
CA GLY A 37 -22.71 -11.45 -7.23
C GLY A 37 -23.73 -10.35 -6.94
N VAL A 38 -23.53 -9.13 -7.50
CA VAL A 38 -24.45 -8.00 -7.35
C VAL A 38 -24.95 -7.51 -8.71
N GLY A 39 -26.16 -6.95 -8.74
CA GLY A 39 -26.65 -6.30 -9.94
C GLY A 39 -25.87 -5.01 -10.28
N PRO A 40 -25.71 -4.66 -11.57
CA PRO A 40 -25.05 -3.43 -12.00
C PRO A 40 -25.55 -2.18 -11.28
N GLY A 41 -26.87 -2.04 -11.10
CA GLY A 41 -27.46 -0.91 -10.37
C GLY A 41 -27.02 -0.83 -8.91
N THR A 42 -26.70 -1.95 -8.27
CA THR A 42 -26.16 -1.96 -6.91
C THR A 42 -24.70 -1.51 -6.90
N LEU A 43 -23.90 -1.97 -7.87
CA LEU A 43 -22.54 -1.51 -8.03
C LEU A 43 -22.46 0.01 -8.25
N TYR A 44 -23.21 0.54 -9.23
CA TYR A 44 -23.19 1.97 -9.57
C TYR A 44 -23.74 2.86 -8.45
N ARG A 45 -24.67 2.39 -7.62
CA ARG A 45 -25.10 3.12 -6.41
C ARG A 45 -23.99 3.23 -5.37
N ASN A 46 -23.13 2.22 -5.23
CA ASN A 46 -22.00 2.24 -4.31
C ASN A 46 -20.78 2.99 -4.87
N PHE A 47 -20.55 2.87 -6.16
CA PHE A 47 -19.40 3.42 -6.88
C PHE A 47 -19.87 3.98 -8.23
N PRO A 48 -20.24 5.27 -8.30
CA PRO A 48 -20.83 5.86 -9.50
C PRO A 48 -19.95 5.82 -10.73
N THR A 49 -18.62 5.78 -10.54
CA THR A 49 -17.62 5.73 -11.62
C THR A 49 -16.59 4.66 -11.36
N ARG A 50 -15.89 4.23 -12.42
CA ARG A 50 -14.74 3.36 -12.31
C ARG A 50 -13.65 3.97 -11.42
N GLU A 51 -13.41 5.27 -11.55
CA GLU A 51 -12.46 6.02 -10.74
C GLU A 51 -12.84 5.98 -9.25
N ALA A 52 -14.11 6.16 -8.90
CA ALA A 52 -14.59 6.06 -7.52
C ALA A 52 -14.35 4.67 -6.93
N LEU A 53 -14.53 3.61 -7.73
CA LEU A 53 -14.22 2.24 -7.32
C LEU A 53 -12.71 2.04 -7.14
N ALA A 54 -11.89 2.46 -8.09
CA ALA A 54 -10.44 2.35 -8.05
C ALA A 54 -9.84 3.08 -6.83
N LEU A 55 -10.30 4.30 -6.55
CA LEU A 55 -9.91 5.05 -5.35
C LEU A 55 -10.30 4.34 -4.05
N ALA A 56 -11.49 3.72 -4.01
CA ALA A 56 -11.94 2.99 -2.83
C ALA A 56 -11.14 1.69 -2.62
N VAL A 57 -10.78 0.99 -3.68
CA VAL A 57 -9.86 -0.17 -3.63
C VAL A 57 -8.50 0.26 -3.10
N TYR A 58 -7.93 1.33 -3.64
CA TYR A 58 -6.64 1.85 -3.18
C TYR A 58 -6.64 2.22 -1.69
N ARG A 59 -7.72 2.89 -1.22
CA ARG A 59 -7.88 3.19 0.22
C ARG A 59 -7.89 1.94 1.06
N LEU A 60 -8.64 0.91 0.65
CA LEU A 60 -8.69 -0.36 1.36
C LEU A 60 -7.28 -1.00 1.47
N GLU A 61 -6.49 -0.98 0.40
CA GLU A 61 -5.12 -1.48 0.40
C GLU A 61 -4.22 -0.70 1.37
N ILE A 62 -4.31 0.63 1.39
CA ILE A 62 -3.54 1.46 2.33
C ILE A 62 -3.97 1.21 3.78
N ASP A 63 -5.27 1.08 4.04
CA ASP A 63 -5.79 0.78 5.39
C ASP A 63 -5.30 -0.59 5.88
N GLN A 64 -5.32 -1.61 5.02
CA GLN A 64 -4.79 -2.95 5.33
C GLN A 64 -3.27 -2.91 5.58
N LEU A 65 -2.53 -2.24 4.71
CA LEU A 65 -1.08 -2.08 4.82
C LEU A 65 -0.68 -1.37 6.12
N THR A 66 -1.31 -0.24 6.43
CA THR A 66 -0.99 0.52 7.64
C THR A 66 -1.48 -0.17 8.91
N GLY A 67 -2.62 -0.86 8.84
CA GLY A 67 -3.17 -1.68 9.91
C GLY A 67 -2.36 -2.94 10.22
N SER A 68 -1.50 -3.41 9.32
CA SER A 68 -0.65 -4.59 9.53
C SER A 68 0.52 -4.36 10.49
N VAL A 69 0.93 -3.11 10.70
CA VAL A 69 2.15 -2.76 11.48
C VAL A 69 2.19 -3.36 12.88
N PRO A 70 1.12 -3.29 13.71
CA PRO A 70 1.14 -3.91 15.04
C PRO A 70 1.38 -5.42 15.00
N GLY A 71 0.74 -6.11 14.06
CA GLY A 71 0.92 -7.56 13.88
C GLY A 71 2.32 -7.92 13.42
N LEU A 72 2.90 -7.15 12.50
CA LEU A 72 4.29 -7.35 12.05
C LEU A 72 5.28 -7.16 13.19
N LEU A 73 5.13 -6.10 13.99
CA LEU A 73 6.02 -5.82 15.14
C LEU A 73 5.85 -6.83 16.28
N ALA A 74 4.69 -7.47 16.40
CA ALA A 74 4.48 -8.54 17.36
C ALA A 74 5.11 -9.87 16.91
N ALA A 75 5.23 -10.10 15.60
CA ALA A 75 5.69 -11.37 15.03
C ALA A 75 7.16 -11.37 14.59
N LEU A 76 7.74 -10.21 14.29
CA LEU A 76 9.06 -10.08 13.66
C LEU A 76 9.94 -9.05 14.39
N PRO A 77 11.27 -9.21 14.37
CA PRO A 77 12.19 -8.14 14.77
C PRO A 77 11.92 -6.86 13.96
N PRO A 78 12.07 -5.66 14.55
CA PRO A 78 11.67 -4.39 13.92
C PRO A 78 12.25 -4.16 12.53
N ARG A 79 13.52 -4.50 12.30
CA ARG A 79 14.18 -4.37 10.98
C ARG A 79 13.54 -5.29 9.94
N GLU A 80 13.13 -6.49 10.33
CA GLU A 80 12.46 -7.45 9.43
C GLU A 80 11.01 -7.04 9.18
N ALA A 81 10.31 -6.56 10.21
CA ALA A 81 8.98 -5.97 10.09
C ALA A 81 8.99 -4.79 9.09
N LEU A 82 10.00 -3.89 9.18
CA LEU A 82 10.17 -2.79 8.23
C LEU A 82 10.44 -3.30 6.81
N ARG A 83 11.30 -4.31 6.64
CA ARG A 83 11.56 -4.96 5.34
C ARG A 83 10.27 -5.50 4.72
N ARG A 84 9.54 -6.31 5.47
CA ARG A 84 8.30 -6.93 5.01
C ARG A 84 7.26 -5.89 4.63
N TRP A 85 7.03 -4.94 5.52
CA TRP A 85 6.08 -3.87 5.30
C TRP A 85 6.42 -3.02 4.06
N THR A 86 7.71 -2.70 3.86
CA THR A 86 8.16 -1.94 2.69
C THR A 86 7.97 -2.72 1.39
N THR A 87 8.18 -4.03 1.39
CA THR A 87 7.89 -4.90 0.23
C THR A 87 6.40 -4.85 -0.13
N ASP A 88 5.52 -4.89 0.88
CA ASP A 88 4.08 -4.80 0.69
C ASP A 88 3.66 -3.39 0.20
N LEU A 89 4.30 -2.32 0.71
CA LEU A 89 4.11 -0.94 0.22
C LEU A 89 4.49 -0.81 -1.26
N VAL A 90 5.66 -1.32 -1.66
CA VAL A 90 6.11 -1.30 -3.07
C VAL A 90 5.11 -2.02 -3.97
N SER A 91 4.59 -3.15 -3.51
CA SER A 91 3.55 -3.91 -4.24
C SER A 91 2.25 -3.13 -4.38
N ALA A 92 1.80 -2.44 -3.33
CA ALA A 92 0.61 -1.56 -3.38
C ALA A 92 0.82 -0.37 -4.34
N MET A 93 2.01 0.22 -4.35
CA MET A 93 2.36 1.32 -5.29
C MET A 93 2.36 0.83 -6.74
N ARG A 94 2.85 -0.38 -7.02
CA ARG A 94 2.80 -0.99 -8.36
C ARG A 94 1.36 -1.19 -8.83
N ARG A 95 0.49 -1.73 -7.97
CA ARG A 95 -0.94 -1.90 -8.31
C ARG A 95 -1.62 -0.56 -8.56
N LYS A 96 -1.35 0.48 -7.74
CA LYS A 96 -1.85 1.83 -8.00
C LYS A 96 -1.46 2.35 -9.39
N HIS A 97 -0.22 2.12 -9.81
CA HIS A 97 0.22 2.51 -11.15
C HIS A 97 -0.41 1.67 -12.26
N GLY A 98 -0.70 0.38 -12.00
CA GLY A 98 -1.48 -0.47 -12.91
C GLY A 98 -2.93 -0.02 -13.10
N LEU A 99 -3.46 0.81 -12.19
CA LEU A 99 -4.78 1.47 -12.33
C LEU A 99 -4.70 2.76 -13.20
N GLY A 100 -3.58 3.03 -13.89
CA GLY A 100 -3.28 4.30 -14.56
C GLY A 100 -4.42 4.86 -15.42
N ASP A 101 -5.05 4.02 -16.22
CA ASP A 101 -6.19 4.43 -17.08
C ASP A 101 -7.52 4.57 -16.31
N ALA A 102 -7.61 4.06 -15.10
CA ALA A 102 -8.80 4.17 -14.25
C ALA A 102 -8.82 5.42 -13.38
N LEU A 103 -7.69 6.11 -13.22
CA LEU A 103 -7.54 7.30 -12.40
C LEU A 103 -7.17 8.52 -13.26
N SER A 104 -7.92 9.59 -13.12
CA SER A 104 -7.52 10.90 -13.66
C SER A 104 -6.26 11.44 -12.92
N PRO A 105 -5.54 12.42 -13.49
CA PRO A 105 -4.44 13.08 -12.78
C PRO A 105 -4.85 13.61 -11.40
N ALA A 106 -6.05 14.18 -11.28
CA ALA A 106 -6.62 14.63 -10.01
C ALA A 106 -6.91 13.47 -9.05
N GLY A 107 -7.38 12.33 -9.56
CA GLY A 107 -7.56 11.10 -8.79
C GLY A 107 -6.26 10.55 -8.25
N HIS A 108 -5.20 10.53 -9.06
CA HIS A 108 -3.85 10.14 -8.63
C HIS A 108 -3.31 11.04 -7.51
N GLN A 109 -3.49 12.36 -7.64
CA GLN A 109 -3.08 13.32 -6.61
C GLN A 109 -3.88 13.10 -5.32
N SER A 110 -5.20 13.02 -5.41
CA SER A 110 -6.08 12.76 -4.25
C SER A 110 -5.72 11.46 -3.52
N ALA A 111 -5.43 10.39 -4.25
CA ALA A 111 -5.00 9.12 -3.66
C ALA A 111 -3.66 9.29 -2.91
N THR A 112 -2.71 10.03 -3.47
CA THR A 112 -1.41 10.31 -2.86
C THR A 112 -1.58 11.13 -1.58
N ASP A 113 -2.33 12.22 -1.63
CA ASP A 113 -2.54 13.11 -0.49
C ASP A 113 -3.21 12.39 0.68
N GLN A 114 -4.22 11.55 0.40
CA GLN A 114 -4.93 10.78 1.42
C GLN A 114 -4.11 9.66 2.05
N SER A 115 -3.18 9.06 1.30
CA SER A 115 -2.33 7.97 1.79
C SER A 115 -1.08 8.45 2.53
N TYR A 116 -0.62 9.67 2.28
CA TYR A 116 0.64 10.18 2.80
C TYR A 116 0.71 10.15 4.33
N GLY A 117 -0.27 10.72 5.02
CA GLY A 117 -0.30 10.75 6.49
C GLY A 117 -0.30 9.36 7.14
N PRO A 118 -1.24 8.47 6.78
CA PRO A 118 -1.26 7.09 7.27
C PRO A 118 0.04 6.33 7.01
N VAL A 119 0.62 6.44 5.81
CA VAL A 119 1.88 5.78 5.44
C VAL A 119 3.05 6.31 6.28
N ILE A 120 3.18 7.64 6.45
CA ILE A 120 4.22 8.22 7.32
C ILE A 120 4.07 7.74 8.76
N THR A 121 2.85 7.68 9.28
CA THR A 121 2.59 7.18 10.64
C THR A 121 3.03 5.72 10.80
N ALA A 122 2.78 4.87 9.81
CA ALA A 122 3.20 3.47 9.81
C ALA A 122 4.74 3.35 9.79
N ILE A 123 5.40 4.11 8.90
CA ILE A 123 6.88 4.15 8.83
C ILE A 123 7.48 4.63 10.16
N THR A 124 6.93 5.68 10.76
CA THR A 124 7.38 6.21 12.06
C THR A 124 7.37 5.11 13.11
N ARG A 125 6.25 4.37 13.25
CA ARG A 125 6.14 3.26 14.22
C ARG A 125 7.18 2.18 14.00
N LEU A 126 7.43 1.79 12.75
CA LEU A 126 8.43 0.76 12.40
C LEU A 126 9.85 1.24 12.69
N LEU A 127 10.19 2.48 12.31
CA LEU A 127 11.49 3.06 12.60
C LEU A 127 11.73 3.24 14.11
N ASP A 128 10.72 3.73 14.85
CA ASP A 128 10.83 3.94 16.30
C ASP A 128 11.02 2.62 17.06
N ALA A 129 10.37 1.54 16.63
CA ALA A 129 10.62 0.21 17.18
C ALA A 129 12.08 -0.23 16.96
N GLY A 130 12.63 -0.02 15.76
CA GLY A 130 14.02 -0.36 15.46
C GLY A 130 15.05 0.59 16.10
N LYS A 131 14.70 1.84 16.36
CA LYS A 131 15.52 2.77 17.16
C LYS A 131 15.55 2.33 18.63
N HIS A 132 14.41 1.88 19.14
CA HIS A 132 14.29 1.43 20.53
C HIS A 132 15.09 0.15 20.81
N ASP A 133 15.11 -0.80 19.88
CA ASP A 133 15.92 -2.03 20.02
C ASP A 133 17.38 -1.88 19.54
N GLY A 134 17.75 -0.68 19.07
CA GLY A 134 19.11 -0.34 18.64
C GLY A 134 19.51 -0.90 17.27
N THR A 135 18.61 -1.45 16.48
CA THR A 135 18.90 -1.99 15.14
C THR A 135 18.84 -0.92 14.04
N ILE A 136 18.13 0.19 14.28
CA ILE A 136 18.02 1.33 13.37
C ILE A 136 18.65 2.58 14.01
N ARG A 137 19.40 3.33 13.20
CA ARG A 137 20.07 4.57 13.61
C ARG A 137 19.05 5.62 14.10
N PRO A 138 19.37 6.38 15.17
CA PRO A 138 18.41 7.29 15.83
C PRO A 138 17.96 8.47 14.97
N ASP A 139 18.77 8.89 13.98
CA ASP A 139 18.54 9.99 13.08
C ASP A 139 17.74 9.59 11.80
N ALA A 140 17.28 8.33 11.68
CA ALA A 140 16.45 7.89 10.57
C ALA A 140 15.13 8.66 10.55
N ASP A 141 14.88 9.42 9.47
CA ASP A 141 13.66 10.19 9.26
C ASP A 141 12.64 9.41 8.42
N PRO A 142 11.36 9.32 8.82
CA PRO A 142 10.35 8.57 8.07
C PRO A 142 10.04 9.19 6.68
N ARG A 143 10.25 10.49 6.49
CA ARG A 143 10.02 11.14 5.20
C ARG A 143 11.16 10.81 4.23
N ASP A 144 12.41 10.83 4.71
CA ASP A 144 13.57 10.43 3.91
C ASP A 144 13.46 8.96 3.51
N PHE A 145 13.04 8.10 4.44
CA PHE A 145 12.78 6.69 4.14
C PHE A 145 11.72 6.53 3.05
N LEU A 146 10.58 7.24 3.15
CA LEU A 146 9.54 7.19 2.12
C LEU A 146 10.04 7.68 0.76
N GLN A 147 10.86 8.73 0.71
CA GLN A 147 11.47 9.24 -0.52
C GLN A 147 12.38 8.18 -1.17
N LEU A 148 13.24 7.54 -0.38
CA LEU A 148 14.13 6.49 -0.88
C LEU A 148 13.34 5.29 -1.41
N THR A 149 12.28 4.87 -0.71
CA THR A 149 11.43 3.75 -1.15
C THR A 149 10.60 4.10 -2.39
N GLY A 150 10.39 5.39 -2.66
CA GLY A 150 9.73 5.87 -3.88
C GLY A 150 10.44 5.47 -5.18
N ALA A 151 11.71 5.08 -5.14
CA ALA A 151 12.42 4.55 -6.30
C ALA A 151 12.19 3.04 -6.51
N LEU A 152 11.81 2.29 -5.47
CA LEU A 152 11.74 0.83 -5.51
C LEU A 152 10.67 0.31 -6.46
N TRP A 153 9.50 0.96 -6.53
CA TRP A 153 8.44 0.52 -7.44
C TRP A 153 8.85 0.65 -8.91
N ARG A 154 9.62 1.71 -9.27
CA ARG A 154 10.18 1.87 -10.63
C ARG A 154 11.20 0.79 -10.94
N ALA A 155 12.03 0.44 -9.97
CA ALA A 155 13.01 -0.65 -10.10
C ALA A 155 12.34 -2.02 -10.24
N ALA A 156 11.14 -2.19 -9.65
CA ALA A 156 10.36 -3.42 -9.74
C ALA A 156 9.59 -3.59 -11.05
N THR A 157 9.43 -2.53 -11.86
CA THR A 157 8.74 -2.56 -13.17
C THR A 157 9.70 -2.64 -14.35
N GLY A 158 11.01 -2.59 -14.11
CA GLY A 158 12.04 -2.75 -15.13
C GLY A 158 12.17 -4.19 -15.64
N PRO A 159 13.02 -4.43 -16.66
CA PRO A 159 13.24 -5.78 -17.22
C PRO A 159 13.84 -6.76 -16.22
N GLU A 160 14.55 -6.25 -15.21
CA GLU A 160 15.01 -7.01 -14.03
C GLU A 160 14.43 -6.37 -12.78
N ASP A 161 13.76 -7.15 -11.91
CA ASP A 161 13.27 -6.66 -10.62
C ASP A 161 14.46 -6.40 -9.68
N ARG A 162 14.85 -5.14 -9.55
CA ARG A 162 15.92 -4.66 -8.67
C ARG A 162 15.42 -4.16 -7.32
N SER A 163 14.12 -4.27 -7.05
CA SER A 163 13.52 -3.71 -5.82
C SER A 163 14.10 -4.33 -4.55
N GLN A 164 14.31 -5.64 -4.52
CA GLN A 164 14.83 -6.32 -3.33
C GLN A 164 16.31 -5.99 -3.03
N PRO A 165 17.25 -6.03 -4.00
CA PRO A 165 18.60 -5.56 -3.78
C PRO A 165 18.68 -4.09 -3.32
N MET A 166 17.88 -3.20 -3.92
CA MET A 166 17.82 -1.80 -3.52
C MET A 166 17.24 -1.61 -2.11
N LEU A 167 16.19 -2.36 -1.76
CA LEU A 167 15.63 -2.34 -0.41
C LEU A 167 16.69 -2.80 0.62
N THR A 168 17.48 -3.80 0.29
CA THR A 168 18.57 -4.25 1.16
C THR A 168 19.59 -3.13 1.41
N LEU A 169 20.00 -2.41 0.36
CA LEU A 169 20.92 -1.26 0.49
C LEU A 169 20.33 -0.15 1.37
N ILE A 170 19.03 0.16 1.21
CA ILE A 170 18.34 1.15 2.06
C ILE A 170 18.37 0.71 3.52
N LEU A 171 18.01 -0.53 3.80
CA LEU A 171 17.95 -1.06 5.17
C LEU A 171 19.34 -1.17 5.81
N ASP A 172 20.37 -1.49 5.03
CA ASP A 172 21.77 -1.51 5.51
C ASP A 172 22.23 -0.09 5.87
N GLY A 173 21.86 0.92 5.06
CA GLY A 173 22.13 2.32 5.37
C GLY A 173 21.40 2.86 6.61
N LEU A 174 20.31 2.22 7.02
CA LEU A 174 19.57 2.54 8.25
C LEU A 174 20.13 1.83 9.49
N SER A 175 20.97 0.81 9.32
CA SER A 175 21.47 0.03 10.43
C SER A 175 22.41 0.85 11.31
N THR A 176 22.35 0.63 12.61
CA THR A 176 23.37 1.11 13.52
C THR A 176 24.69 0.40 13.19
N HIS A 177 25.73 1.15 12.82
CA HIS A 177 27.07 0.58 12.70
C HIS A 177 27.67 0.50 14.12
N PRO A 178 28.03 -0.69 14.61
CA PRO A 178 28.79 -0.76 15.83
C PRO A 178 30.20 -0.17 15.56
N GLY A 179 30.42 1.07 15.99
CA GLY A 179 31.74 1.65 16.07
C GLY A 179 32.22 2.49 14.91
N LYS A 180 31.95 3.79 15.00
CA LYS A 180 32.95 4.85 14.95
C LYS A 180 32.46 5.92 15.92
N ALA A 181 32.70 5.71 17.19
CA ALA A 181 32.82 6.80 18.14
C ALA A 181 33.99 7.67 17.63
N ARG A 182 33.67 8.92 17.24
CA ARG A 182 34.66 9.97 17.12
C ARG A 182 34.82 10.63 18.46
#